data_0b348d7c08d1d8a97b5d565b4ed16da4
#
_entry.id   0b348d7c08d1d8a97b5d565b4ed16da4
#
_cell.length_a   1.000
_cell.length_b   1.000
_cell.length_c   1.000
_cell.angle_alpha   90.00
_cell.angle_beta   90.00
_cell.angle_gamma   90.00
#
_symmetry.space_group_name_H-M   'P 1'
#
loop_
_entity.id
_entity.type
_entity.pdbx_description
1 polymer ?
#
loop_
_entity_poly.entity_id
_entity_poly.type
_entity_poly.pdbx_seq_one_letter_code
_entity_poly.pdbx_strand_id
1 'polypeptide(L)'
;MKNWKRLTALGLSAMMLASLAGCSTTTSKTDPESGKNQAAENTGGSGKESLEGAHVFMFKSTGNSFGDLMYEGFEEYLSGKGQKTVYKSPAETTVAAQVQMLDELITQKVASITISTNGDAGYDEVFKKAKEAGIPIVSVDSEASPDYRVCHVNQAETADIGSYLVQAAVLITLGVDYPGDGKMEETVQSELKSYKGDEIKLGVLSASIDTPVQNSWIAAMEDELSKDFYAGKVSSVC
;
A
#
# COMPACT_ATOMS: atom_id res chain seq x y z
N MET A 1 -26.38 51.95 -3.60
CA MET A 1 -25.57 52.75 -2.67
C MET A 1 -24.53 51.78 -2.11
N LYS A 2 -23.26 51.85 -2.23
CA LYS A 2 -22.26 52.88 -2.48
C LYS A 2 -21.02 52.19 -3.05
N ASN A 3 -20.51 52.70 -4.10
CA ASN A 3 -19.20 52.42 -4.72
C ASN A 3 -18.05 52.54 -3.73
N TRP A 4 -17.00 51.73 -3.88
CA TRP A 4 -15.66 52.19 -3.69
C TRP A 4 -14.71 51.61 -4.74
N LYS A 5 -14.05 52.57 -5.34
CA LYS A 5 -13.19 52.46 -6.51
C LYS A 5 -11.79 52.02 -6.13
N ARG A 6 -11.18 51.25 -7.03
CA ARG A 6 -9.78 51.27 -7.54
C ARG A 6 -8.78 52.13 -6.75
N LEU A 7 -7.67 51.53 -6.43
CA LEU A 7 -6.37 52.22 -6.52
C LEU A 7 -5.26 51.23 -6.88
N THR A 8 -4.61 51.50 -7.98
CA THR A 8 -3.40 50.98 -8.57
C THR A 8 -2.17 51.53 -7.87
N ALA A 9 -1.09 50.75 -7.82
CA ALA A 9 0.32 51.14 -7.93
C ALA A 9 1.15 49.86 -7.93
N LEU A 10 1.81 49.44 -8.93
CA LEU A 10 3.06 49.80 -9.63
C LEU A 10 4.23 50.10 -8.68
N GLY A 11 5.27 49.31 -8.82
CA GLY A 11 6.61 49.57 -8.29
C GLY A 11 7.42 48.29 -8.19
N LEU A 12 8.13 47.96 -9.28
CA LEU A 12 9.58 48.00 -9.55
C LEU A 12 10.40 47.01 -8.68
N SER A 13 10.88 45.93 -9.35
CA SER A 13 12.24 45.83 -9.96
C SER A 13 13.40 45.58 -9.02
N ALA A 14 14.04 44.43 -9.25
CA ALA A 14 15.47 44.17 -9.36
C ALA A 14 16.39 44.32 -8.13
N MET A 15 17.10 43.27 -7.87
CA MET A 15 18.54 43.11 -7.63
C MET A 15 18.79 41.68 -7.16
N MET A 16 19.35 40.83 -7.97
CA MET A 16 20.74 40.60 -8.40
C MET A 16 21.70 40.22 -7.27
N LEU A 17 22.13 38.96 -7.42
CA LEU A 17 23.52 38.48 -7.42
C LEU A 17 24.32 38.43 -6.11
N ALA A 18 24.75 37.22 -5.92
CA ALA A 18 26.09 36.79 -5.46
C ALA A 18 26.46 36.91 -3.99
N SER A 19 26.74 35.79 -3.40
CA SER A 19 28.12 35.57 -2.92
C SER A 19 28.29 34.12 -2.47
N LEU A 20 29.39 33.60 -2.95
CA LEU A 20 30.05 32.35 -2.58
C LEU A 20 30.70 32.44 -1.19
N ALA A 21 30.86 31.27 -0.63
CA ALA A 21 31.90 30.87 0.30
C ALA A 21 31.76 31.26 1.78
N GLY A 22 31.86 30.22 2.60
CA GLY A 22 32.11 30.34 4.03
C GLY A 22 32.01 29.01 4.74
N CYS A 23 33.04 28.16 4.61
CA CYS A 23 33.33 27.10 5.59
C CYS A 23 33.54 27.74 6.96
N SER A 24 32.90 27.24 7.98
CA SER A 24 33.52 27.24 9.34
C SER A 24 32.84 26.23 10.26
N THR A 25 33.59 25.30 10.69
CA THR A 25 33.39 24.40 11.81
C THR A 25 33.18 25.16 13.13
N THR A 26 32.25 24.74 13.95
CA THR A 26 32.45 24.69 15.42
C THR A 26 31.39 23.82 16.11
N THR A 27 31.89 22.95 16.93
CA THR A 27 31.35 22.00 17.88
C THR A 27 30.44 22.62 18.96
N SER A 28 29.38 21.98 19.39
CA SER A 28 29.14 21.45 20.74
C SER A 28 27.69 21.45 21.20
N LYS A 29 27.30 20.29 21.69
CA LYS A 29 26.44 19.93 22.86
C LYS A 29 24.92 19.84 22.69
N THR A 30 24.50 18.59 22.74
CA THR A 30 23.48 17.93 23.62
C THR A 30 22.25 18.72 24.03
N ASP A 31 21.02 18.30 23.72
CA ASP A 31 20.25 17.18 24.26
C ASP A 31 18.85 17.05 23.55
N PRO A 32 18.04 16.02 23.88
CA PRO A 32 17.29 15.28 22.88
C PRO A 32 15.78 15.58 22.89
N GLU A 33 15.13 15.10 21.91
CA GLU A 33 13.72 14.73 21.74
C GLU A 33 13.06 15.34 20.50
N SER A 34 12.66 14.48 19.69
CA SER A 34 11.38 14.43 18.97
C SER A 34 11.55 13.76 17.63
N GLY A 35 10.91 12.62 17.48
CA GLY A 35 10.87 11.85 16.25
C GLY A 35 10.45 12.69 15.05
N LYS A 36 11.27 12.70 14.03
CA LYS A 36 10.91 13.14 12.69
C LYS A 36 11.02 11.95 11.75
N ASN A 37 9.85 11.51 11.30
CA ASN A 37 9.73 10.73 10.09
C ASN A 37 10.45 11.48 8.96
N GLN A 38 11.59 10.96 8.52
CA GLN A 38 12.21 11.37 7.28
C GLN A 38 11.64 10.51 6.17
N ALA A 39 10.69 11.07 5.43
CA ALA A 39 10.44 10.63 4.08
C ALA A 39 11.76 10.78 3.30
N ALA A 40 12.28 9.67 2.78
CA ALA A 40 13.47 9.69 1.93
C ALA A 40 13.11 10.43 0.63
N GLU A 41 13.47 11.70 0.53
CA GLU A 41 13.54 12.42 -0.73
C GLU A 41 14.61 11.78 -1.60
N ASN A 42 14.16 11.15 -2.66
CA ASN A 42 15.03 10.64 -3.71
C ASN A 42 15.52 11.83 -4.57
N THR A 43 16.56 12.53 -4.09
CA THR A 43 17.25 13.56 -4.86
C THR A 43 18.12 12.89 -5.91
N GLY A 44 17.81 13.16 -7.18
CA GLY A 44 18.52 12.69 -8.35
C GLY A 44 20.03 13.00 -8.32
N GLY A 45 20.80 11.94 -8.22
CA GLY A 45 22.22 11.89 -8.52
C GLY A 45 22.41 11.03 -9.76
N SER A 46 22.95 11.63 -10.81
CA SER A 46 23.27 11.02 -12.10
C SER A 46 24.39 9.98 -12.00
N GLY A 47 24.00 8.79 -11.60
CA GLY A 47 24.73 7.54 -11.72
C GLY A 47 23.70 6.46 -11.42
N LYS A 48 23.10 5.85 -12.46
CA LYS A 48 22.19 4.71 -12.25
C LYS A 48 23.01 3.62 -11.58
N GLU A 49 22.82 3.47 -10.27
CA GLU A 49 23.36 2.32 -9.55
C GLU A 49 22.84 1.05 -10.21
N SER A 50 23.73 0.13 -10.56
CA SER A 50 23.37 -1.16 -11.16
C SER A 50 22.51 -1.95 -10.17
N LEU A 51 21.38 -2.45 -10.64
CA LEU A 51 20.50 -3.35 -9.88
C LEU A 51 20.85 -4.83 -10.13
N GLU A 52 21.91 -5.12 -10.87
CA GLU A 52 22.33 -6.49 -11.14
C GLU A 52 22.54 -7.26 -9.83
N GLY A 53 21.90 -8.41 -9.75
CA GLY A 53 21.94 -9.27 -8.57
C GLY A 53 21.16 -8.78 -7.35
N ALA A 54 20.44 -7.66 -7.44
CA ALA A 54 19.59 -7.21 -6.35
C ALA A 54 18.27 -7.98 -6.26
N HIS A 55 17.78 -8.21 -5.05
CA HIS A 55 16.43 -8.67 -4.79
C HIS A 55 15.50 -7.46 -4.74
N VAL A 56 14.50 -7.41 -5.61
CA VAL A 56 13.59 -6.27 -5.73
C VAL A 56 12.27 -6.58 -5.07
N PHE A 57 11.80 -5.66 -4.24
CA PHE A 57 10.43 -5.63 -3.75
C PHE A 57 9.67 -4.54 -4.50
N MET A 58 8.62 -4.91 -5.23
CA MET A 58 7.78 -3.98 -5.99
C MET A 58 6.38 -3.94 -5.40
N PHE A 59 5.99 -2.76 -4.89
CA PHE A 59 4.62 -2.56 -4.41
C PHE A 59 3.79 -1.75 -5.41
N LYS A 60 2.49 -1.64 -5.15
CA LYS A 60 1.46 -1.09 -6.06
C LYS A 60 1.73 0.35 -6.47
N SER A 61 2.14 1.18 -5.52
CA SER A 61 2.44 2.61 -5.73
C SER A 61 3.36 3.13 -4.63
N THR A 62 3.94 4.29 -4.86
CA THR A 62 4.72 5.03 -3.85
C THR A 62 3.81 5.54 -2.72
N GLY A 63 4.38 5.68 -1.51
CA GLY A 63 3.69 6.28 -0.35
C GLY A 63 2.66 5.36 0.31
N ASN A 64 2.75 4.06 0.11
CA ASN A 64 1.90 3.08 0.76
C ASN A 64 2.60 2.49 1.99
N SER A 65 2.19 2.92 3.18
CA SER A 65 2.79 2.51 4.46
C SER A 65 2.73 1.00 4.73
N PHE A 66 1.73 0.29 4.20
CA PHE A 66 1.65 -1.16 4.31
C PHE A 66 2.73 -1.83 3.45
N GLY A 67 2.96 -1.33 2.23
CA GLY A 67 4.04 -1.78 1.37
C GLY A 67 5.42 -1.48 1.97
N ASP A 68 5.57 -0.31 2.59
CA ASP A 68 6.81 0.11 3.25
C ASP A 68 7.15 -0.85 4.41
N LEU A 69 6.17 -1.19 5.25
CA LEU A 69 6.35 -2.13 6.37
C LEU A 69 6.72 -3.55 5.90
N MET A 70 6.10 -4.02 4.81
CA MET A 70 6.47 -5.32 4.22
C MET A 70 7.90 -5.30 3.67
N TYR A 71 8.30 -4.19 3.04
CA TYR A 71 9.67 -4.03 2.56
C TYR A 71 10.68 -4.02 3.70
N GLU A 72 10.40 -3.37 4.82
CA GLU A 72 11.28 -3.38 6.00
C GLU A 72 11.60 -4.82 6.44
N GLY A 73 10.60 -5.69 6.54
CA GLY A 73 10.81 -7.11 6.87
C GLY A 73 11.57 -7.88 5.79
N PHE A 74 11.30 -7.59 4.51
CA PHE A 74 12.03 -8.17 3.38
C PHE A 74 13.51 -7.76 3.40
N GLU A 75 13.79 -6.48 3.63
CA GLU A 75 15.14 -5.92 3.69
C GLU A 75 15.90 -6.48 4.90
N GLU A 76 15.30 -6.46 6.09
CA GLU A 76 15.94 -6.99 7.30
C GLU A 76 16.40 -8.44 7.12
N TYR A 77 15.53 -9.28 6.56
CA TYR A 77 15.87 -10.69 6.36
C TYR A 77 16.99 -10.90 5.35
N LEU A 78 16.94 -10.24 4.21
CA LEU A 78 17.89 -10.44 3.12
C LEU A 78 19.24 -9.73 3.36
N SER A 79 19.20 -8.50 3.92
CA SER A 79 20.42 -7.78 4.27
C SER A 79 21.20 -8.50 5.37
N GLY A 80 20.51 -9.14 6.33
CA GLY A 80 21.11 -10.02 7.33
C GLY A 80 21.85 -11.23 6.73
N LYS A 81 21.57 -11.56 5.46
CA LYS A 81 22.26 -12.60 4.67
C LYS A 81 23.29 -12.03 3.67
N GLY A 82 23.57 -10.73 3.75
CA GLY A 82 24.48 -10.04 2.84
C GLY A 82 23.94 -9.87 1.42
N GLN A 83 22.61 -9.99 1.22
CA GLN A 83 21.98 -9.78 -0.07
C GLN A 83 21.61 -8.31 -0.28
N LYS A 84 21.73 -7.84 -1.53
CA LYS A 84 21.31 -6.49 -1.91
C LYS A 84 19.82 -6.47 -2.12
N THR A 85 19.12 -5.53 -1.49
CA THR A 85 17.67 -5.30 -1.64
C THR A 85 17.38 -3.94 -2.23
N VAL A 86 16.26 -3.83 -2.93
CA VAL A 86 15.80 -2.56 -3.51
C VAL A 86 14.29 -2.50 -3.47
N TYR A 87 13.74 -1.40 -2.97
CA TYR A 87 12.31 -1.10 -3.06
C TYR A 87 12.01 -0.32 -4.35
N LYS A 88 11.01 -0.76 -5.08
CA LYS A 88 10.51 -0.09 -6.28
C LYS A 88 8.99 -0.01 -6.23
N SER A 89 8.46 1.15 -6.60
CA SER A 89 7.02 1.33 -6.77
C SER A 89 6.79 2.33 -7.89
N PRO A 90 5.85 2.09 -8.79
CA PRO A 90 5.50 3.07 -9.81
C PRO A 90 4.82 4.29 -9.18
N ALA A 91 4.93 5.44 -9.84
CA ALA A 91 4.23 6.65 -9.42
C ALA A 91 2.71 6.53 -9.61
N GLU A 92 2.29 5.75 -10.61
CA GLU A 92 0.89 5.50 -10.94
C GLU A 92 0.49 4.07 -10.58
N THR A 93 -0.67 3.91 -9.94
CA THR A 93 -1.23 2.61 -9.56
C THR A 93 -1.89 1.95 -10.77
N THR A 94 -1.10 1.60 -11.79
CA THR A 94 -1.58 0.97 -13.01
C THR A 94 -0.77 -0.27 -13.38
N VAL A 95 -1.41 -1.24 -14.06
CA VAL A 95 -0.74 -2.42 -14.63
C VAL A 95 0.36 -1.98 -15.59
N ALA A 96 0.10 -1.01 -16.47
CA ALA A 96 1.05 -0.55 -17.46
C ALA A 96 2.33 0.00 -16.83
N ALA A 97 2.22 0.80 -15.76
CA ALA A 97 3.37 1.34 -15.06
C ALA A 97 4.21 0.24 -14.37
N GLN A 98 3.57 -0.78 -13.80
CA GLN A 98 4.29 -1.94 -13.24
C GLN A 98 4.96 -2.78 -14.34
N VAL A 99 4.29 -3.04 -15.46
CA VAL A 99 4.85 -3.79 -16.60
C VAL A 99 6.10 -3.11 -17.15
N GLN A 100 6.06 -1.78 -17.34
CA GLN A 100 7.23 -1.03 -17.77
C GLN A 100 8.40 -1.18 -16.78
N MET A 101 8.13 -1.04 -15.50
CA MET A 101 9.14 -1.18 -14.45
C MET A 101 9.71 -2.60 -14.38
N LEU A 102 8.88 -3.63 -14.57
CA LEU A 102 9.31 -5.03 -14.65
C LEU A 102 10.26 -5.26 -15.84
N ASP A 103 9.95 -4.74 -17.02
CA ASP A 103 10.84 -4.82 -18.20
C ASP A 103 12.21 -4.17 -17.93
N GLU A 104 12.22 -3.04 -17.22
CA GLU A 104 13.48 -2.38 -16.81
C GLU A 104 14.28 -3.24 -15.83
N LEU A 105 13.63 -3.87 -14.85
CA LEU A 105 14.28 -4.74 -13.85
C LEU A 105 14.85 -6.01 -14.49
N ILE A 106 14.13 -6.61 -15.42
CA ILE A 106 14.61 -7.78 -16.18
C ILE A 106 15.86 -7.41 -16.97
N THR A 107 15.84 -6.26 -17.65
CA THR A 107 16.99 -5.74 -18.40
C THR A 107 18.22 -5.50 -17.50
N GLN A 108 17.99 -5.10 -16.26
CA GLN A 108 19.04 -4.87 -15.27
C GLN A 108 19.51 -6.15 -14.56
N LYS A 109 18.96 -7.32 -14.91
CA LYS A 109 19.35 -8.64 -14.40
C LYS A 109 19.30 -8.74 -12.88
N VAL A 110 18.17 -8.32 -12.30
CA VAL A 110 17.94 -8.47 -10.86
C VAL A 110 17.91 -9.95 -10.47
N ALA A 111 18.19 -10.26 -9.20
CA ALA A 111 18.22 -11.64 -8.72
C ALA A 111 16.82 -12.24 -8.54
N SER A 112 15.87 -11.45 -8.12
CA SER A 112 14.45 -11.84 -7.96
C SER A 112 13.55 -10.61 -7.91
N ILE A 113 12.25 -10.83 -8.16
CA ILE A 113 11.23 -9.80 -8.02
C ILE A 113 10.12 -10.33 -7.11
N THR A 114 9.89 -9.65 -5.99
CA THR A 114 8.71 -9.82 -5.16
C THR A 114 7.73 -8.70 -5.51
N ILE A 115 6.49 -9.02 -5.88
CA ILE A 115 5.53 -8.05 -6.41
C ILE A 115 4.14 -8.20 -5.78
N SER A 116 3.50 -7.05 -5.50
CA SER A 116 2.05 -6.94 -5.33
C SER A 116 1.47 -6.30 -6.59
N THR A 117 0.61 -7.04 -7.33
CA THR A 117 0.11 -6.60 -8.63
C THR A 117 -1.01 -5.56 -8.54
N ASN A 118 -1.10 -4.69 -9.56
CA ASN A 118 -2.16 -3.67 -9.67
C ASN A 118 -3.40 -4.15 -10.43
N GLY A 119 -3.41 -5.37 -10.91
CA GLY A 119 -4.52 -5.95 -11.65
C GLY A 119 -4.32 -7.44 -11.89
N ASP A 120 -5.38 -8.13 -12.33
CA ASP A 120 -5.38 -9.60 -12.57
C ASP A 120 -4.78 -10.00 -13.91
N ALA A 121 -4.68 -9.08 -14.85
CA ALA A 121 -4.29 -9.35 -16.23
C ALA A 121 -3.27 -8.31 -16.74
N GLY A 122 -2.65 -8.64 -17.87
CA GLY A 122 -1.72 -7.74 -18.57
C GLY A 122 -0.25 -7.95 -18.21
N TYR A 123 0.08 -8.93 -17.37
CA TYR A 123 1.46 -9.23 -16.95
C TYR A 123 2.09 -10.41 -17.69
N ASP A 124 1.32 -11.24 -18.40
CA ASP A 124 1.77 -12.53 -18.93
C ASP A 124 3.07 -12.42 -19.72
N GLU A 125 3.15 -11.47 -20.64
CA GLU A 125 4.33 -11.29 -21.48
C GLU A 125 5.58 -10.90 -20.68
N VAL A 126 5.45 -10.00 -19.72
CA VAL A 126 6.59 -9.56 -18.92
C VAL A 126 7.00 -10.62 -17.90
N PHE A 127 6.07 -11.34 -17.31
CA PHE A 127 6.38 -12.46 -16.42
C PHE A 127 7.02 -13.63 -17.15
N LYS A 128 6.58 -13.90 -18.39
CA LYS A 128 7.23 -14.87 -19.26
C LYS A 128 8.68 -14.50 -19.56
N LYS A 129 8.94 -13.22 -19.88
CA LYS A 129 10.30 -12.72 -20.08
C LYS A 129 11.16 -12.89 -18.81
N ALA A 130 10.63 -12.59 -17.62
CA ALA A 130 11.34 -12.80 -16.36
C ALA A 130 11.69 -14.27 -16.16
N LYS A 131 10.74 -15.19 -16.41
CA LYS A 131 10.96 -16.63 -16.33
C LYS A 131 12.04 -17.12 -17.30
N GLU A 132 12.00 -16.64 -18.55
CA GLU A 132 13.00 -16.96 -19.59
C GLU A 132 14.40 -16.40 -19.23
N ALA A 133 14.44 -15.25 -18.55
CA ALA A 133 15.69 -14.66 -18.02
C ALA A 133 16.19 -15.35 -16.72
N GLY A 134 15.45 -16.34 -16.20
CA GLY A 134 15.80 -17.03 -14.95
C GLY A 134 15.58 -16.18 -13.69
N ILE A 135 14.75 -15.12 -13.76
CA ILE A 135 14.42 -14.24 -12.64
C ILE A 135 13.14 -14.75 -11.97
N PRO A 136 13.21 -15.30 -10.75
CA PRO A 136 12.03 -15.78 -10.04
C PRO A 136 11.11 -14.63 -9.62
N ILE A 137 9.81 -14.85 -9.81
CA ILE A 137 8.72 -13.98 -9.34
C ILE A 137 8.11 -14.59 -8.08
N VAL A 138 7.99 -13.79 -7.05
CA VAL A 138 7.20 -14.07 -5.85
C VAL A 138 6.08 -13.04 -5.79
N SER A 139 4.84 -13.44 -5.59
CA SER A 139 3.79 -12.46 -5.34
C SER A 139 3.45 -12.36 -3.85
N VAL A 140 3.04 -11.16 -3.44
CA VAL A 140 2.64 -10.84 -2.06
C VAL A 140 1.41 -9.94 -2.12
N ASP A 141 0.50 -10.07 -1.16
CA ASP A 141 -0.75 -9.29 -1.09
C ASP A 141 -1.65 -9.52 -2.32
N SER A 142 -1.42 -8.87 -3.45
CA SER A 142 -2.12 -9.15 -4.70
C SER A 142 -1.34 -10.16 -5.55
N GLU A 143 -2.05 -11.16 -6.06
CA GLU A 143 -1.44 -12.30 -6.73
C GLU A 143 -0.88 -11.97 -8.12
N ALA A 144 0.25 -12.56 -8.46
CA ALA A 144 0.67 -12.80 -9.83
C ALA A 144 0.14 -14.16 -10.31
N SER A 145 0.00 -14.34 -11.63
CA SER A 145 -0.43 -15.61 -12.20
C SER A 145 0.41 -16.80 -11.69
N PRO A 146 -0.22 -17.91 -11.27
CA PRO A 146 0.47 -19.10 -10.79
C PRO A 146 1.40 -19.74 -11.83
N ASP A 147 1.19 -19.48 -13.12
CA ASP A 147 2.02 -20.01 -14.20
C ASP A 147 3.43 -19.42 -14.22
N TYR A 148 3.62 -18.25 -13.60
CA TYR A 148 4.88 -17.49 -13.67
C TYR A 148 5.52 -17.27 -12.29
N ARG A 149 4.75 -17.35 -11.20
CA ARG A 149 5.28 -17.15 -9.85
C ARG A 149 5.85 -18.44 -9.25
N VAL A 150 6.83 -18.31 -8.38
CA VAL A 150 7.36 -19.41 -7.56
C VAL A 150 6.41 -19.73 -6.41
N CYS A 151 5.94 -18.69 -5.74
CA CYS A 151 4.95 -18.79 -4.66
C CYS A 151 4.20 -17.46 -4.50
N HIS A 152 3.12 -17.52 -3.72
CA HIS A 152 2.38 -16.36 -3.24
C HIS A 152 2.44 -16.32 -1.71
N VAL A 153 2.67 -15.13 -1.16
CA VAL A 153 2.62 -14.88 0.27
C VAL A 153 1.37 -14.06 0.56
N ASN A 154 0.39 -14.69 1.16
CA ASN A 154 -0.85 -14.05 1.56
C ASN A 154 -0.77 -13.62 3.03
N GLN A 155 -1.29 -12.44 3.36
CA GLN A 155 -1.33 -11.93 4.72
C GLN A 155 -2.36 -12.66 5.61
N ALA A 156 -3.48 -13.10 5.02
CA ALA A 156 -4.53 -13.89 5.62
C ALA A 156 -5.45 -14.48 4.55
N GLU A 157 -6.32 -15.40 4.91
CA GLU A 157 -7.33 -15.92 4.00
C GLU A 157 -8.36 -14.84 3.67
N THR A 158 -8.71 -14.71 2.39
CA THR A 158 -9.66 -13.69 1.88
C THR A 158 -11.00 -13.72 2.60
N ALA A 159 -11.54 -14.92 2.84
CA ALA A 159 -12.80 -15.11 3.55
C ALA A 159 -12.73 -14.56 4.97
N ASP A 160 -11.63 -14.81 5.66
CA ASP A 160 -11.44 -14.32 7.04
C ASP A 160 -11.35 -12.80 7.08
N ILE A 161 -10.64 -12.18 6.12
CA ILE A 161 -10.53 -10.72 6.05
C ILE A 161 -11.92 -10.09 5.86
N GLY A 162 -12.70 -10.56 4.89
CA GLY A 162 -14.05 -10.05 4.63
C GLY A 162 -14.97 -10.22 5.84
N SER A 163 -15.01 -11.41 6.42
CA SER A 163 -15.83 -11.71 7.60
C SER A 163 -15.44 -10.84 8.79
N TYR A 164 -14.15 -10.72 9.11
CA TYR A 164 -13.70 -9.91 10.23
C TYR A 164 -13.95 -8.42 10.06
N LEU A 165 -13.87 -7.90 8.84
CA LEU A 165 -14.19 -6.49 8.58
C LEU A 165 -15.66 -6.18 8.88
N VAL A 166 -16.59 -7.05 8.48
CA VAL A 166 -18.01 -6.91 8.80
C VAL A 166 -18.24 -7.03 10.30
N GLN A 167 -17.72 -8.10 10.91
CA GLN A 167 -17.89 -8.36 12.33
C GLN A 167 -17.33 -7.23 13.20
N ALA A 168 -16.13 -6.73 12.88
CA ALA A 168 -15.52 -5.62 13.59
C ALA A 168 -16.35 -4.34 13.44
N ALA A 169 -16.81 -4.01 12.24
CA ALA A 169 -17.63 -2.82 12.02
C ALA A 169 -18.95 -2.86 12.81
N VAL A 170 -19.58 -4.03 12.90
CA VAL A 170 -20.80 -4.22 13.70
C VAL A 170 -20.49 -4.07 15.20
N LEU A 171 -19.46 -4.73 15.71
CA LEU A 171 -19.10 -4.63 17.14
C LEU A 171 -18.74 -3.22 17.54
N ILE A 172 -17.95 -2.51 16.73
CA ILE A 172 -17.61 -1.09 16.96
C ILE A 172 -18.88 -0.24 16.99
N THR A 173 -19.83 -0.45 16.06
CA THR A 173 -21.09 0.30 16.03
C THR A 173 -21.92 0.04 17.29
N LEU A 174 -21.87 -1.18 17.83
CA LEU A 174 -22.58 -1.57 19.04
C LEU A 174 -21.83 -1.17 20.34
N GLY A 175 -20.63 -0.59 20.24
CA GLY A 175 -19.80 -0.22 21.39
C GLY A 175 -19.24 -1.42 22.16
N VAL A 176 -19.05 -2.55 21.46
CA VAL A 176 -18.51 -3.78 22.05
C VAL A 176 -17.01 -3.86 21.77
N ASP A 177 -16.23 -4.11 22.82
CA ASP A 177 -14.79 -4.30 22.72
C ASP A 177 -14.44 -5.62 21.98
N TYR A 178 -13.22 -5.68 21.44
CA TYR A 178 -12.73 -6.87 20.76
C TYR A 178 -12.77 -8.10 21.68
N PRO A 179 -13.53 -9.15 21.32
CA PRO A 179 -13.77 -10.28 22.24
C PRO A 179 -12.63 -11.32 22.27
N GLY A 180 -11.61 -11.12 21.42
CA GLY A 180 -10.51 -12.07 21.23
C GLY A 180 -10.68 -12.98 20.01
N ASP A 181 -9.57 -13.64 19.64
CA ASP A 181 -9.53 -14.49 18.46
C ASP A 181 -10.55 -15.65 18.52
N GLY A 182 -11.20 -15.88 17.38
CA GLY A 182 -12.19 -16.93 17.21
C GLY A 182 -13.54 -16.70 17.90
N LYS A 183 -13.77 -15.53 18.53
CA LYS A 183 -15.02 -15.22 19.23
C LYS A 183 -15.86 -14.13 18.56
N MET A 184 -15.37 -13.54 17.49
CA MET A 184 -16.03 -12.41 16.84
C MET A 184 -17.44 -12.76 16.37
N GLU A 185 -17.59 -13.84 15.62
CA GLU A 185 -18.89 -14.25 15.06
C GLU A 185 -19.92 -14.55 16.16
N GLU A 186 -19.54 -15.35 17.17
CA GLU A 186 -20.43 -15.69 18.30
C GLU A 186 -20.88 -14.42 19.04
N THR A 187 -19.96 -13.48 19.25
CA THR A 187 -20.26 -12.21 19.91
C THR A 187 -21.22 -11.39 19.08
N VAL A 188 -20.96 -11.23 17.77
CA VAL A 188 -21.88 -10.52 16.85
C VAL A 188 -23.28 -11.12 16.86
N GLN A 189 -23.39 -12.45 16.78
CA GLN A 189 -24.68 -13.13 16.87
C GLN A 189 -25.42 -12.82 18.17
N SER A 190 -24.73 -12.88 19.30
CA SER A 190 -25.29 -12.60 20.63
C SER A 190 -25.79 -11.17 20.74
N GLU A 191 -24.95 -10.22 20.31
CA GLU A 191 -25.27 -8.79 20.37
C GLU A 191 -26.44 -8.44 19.43
N LEU A 192 -26.41 -8.91 18.20
CA LEU A 192 -27.49 -8.67 17.24
C LEU A 192 -28.81 -9.31 17.67
N LYS A 193 -28.77 -10.45 18.37
CA LYS A 193 -30.00 -11.07 18.91
C LYS A 193 -30.72 -10.16 19.89
N SER A 194 -30.00 -9.42 20.70
CA SER A 194 -30.56 -8.47 21.68
C SER A 194 -30.79 -7.07 21.12
N TYR A 195 -30.20 -6.74 19.99
CA TYR A 195 -30.25 -5.42 19.38
C TYR A 195 -31.69 -5.04 18.94
N LYS A 196 -32.13 -3.85 19.35
CA LYS A 196 -33.47 -3.28 19.10
C LYS A 196 -33.42 -1.91 18.40
N GLY A 197 -32.24 -1.46 18.04
CA GLY A 197 -32.05 -0.19 17.33
C GLY A 197 -32.45 -0.27 15.85
N ASP A 198 -32.21 0.82 15.15
CA ASP A 198 -32.38 0.90 13.69
C ASP A 198 -31.39 0.00 12.95
N GLU A 199 -31.69 -0.31 11.69
CA GLU A 199 -30.79 -1.08 10.84
C GLU A 199 -29.41 -0.43 10.74
N ILE A 200 -28.36 -1.19 11.03
CA ILE A 200 -26.96 -0.78 10.88
C ILE A 200 -26.61 -0.81 9.39
N LYS A 201 -26.16 0.32 8.86
CA LYS A 201 -25.72 0.43 7.46
C LYS A 201 -24.21 0.56 7.40
N LEU A 202 -23.55 -0.40 6.78
CA LEU A 202 -22.10 -0.43 6.61
C LEU A 202 -21.72 0.19 5.25
N GLY A 203 -20.93 1.26 5.29
CA GLY A 203 -20.31 1.82 4.08
C GLY A 203 -19.02 1.08 3.77
N VAL A 204 -18.84 0.62 2.52
CA VAL A 204 -17.61 -0.02 2.06
C VAL A 204 -16.82 0.98 1.22
N LEU A 205 -15.59 1.26 1.62
CA LEU A 205 -14.66 2.12 0.90
C LEU A 205 -13.50 1.28 0.34
N SER A 206 -13.40 1.22 -0.97
CA SER A 206 -12.29 0.59 -1.69
C SER A 206 -11.32 1.65 -2.21
N ALA A 207 -10.03 1.31 -2.31
CA ALA A 207 -9.03 2.20 -2.89
C ALA A 207 -9.26 2.43 -4.39
N SER A 208 -9.77 1.42 -5.11
CA SER A 208 -10.18 1.51 -6.51
C SER A 208 -11.18 0.40 -6.82
N ILE A 209 -11.94 0.59 -7.89
CA ILE A 209 -12.90 -0.41 -8.39
C ILE A 209 -12.20 -1.61 -9.05
N ASP A 210 -10.93 -1.45 -9.42
CA ASP A 210 -10.16 -2.45 -10.18
C ASP A 210 -9.18 -3.25 -9.33
N THR A 211 -9.11 -3.00 -8.02
CA THR A 211 -8.17 -3.69 -7.13
C THR A 211 -8.66 -5.12 -6.82
N PRO A 212 -8.04 -6.18 -7.38
CA PRO A 212 -8.57 -7.55 -7.31
C PRO A 212 -8.70 -8.06 -5.89
N VAL A 213 -7.67 -7.86 -5.07
CA VAL A 213 -7.68 -8.32 -3.68
C VAL A 213 -8.79 -7.66 -2.86
N GLN A 214 -9.06 -6.35 -3.07
CA GLN A 214 -10.15 -5.68 -2.37
C GLN A 214 -11.52 -6.12 -2.86
N ASN A 215 -11.66 -6.36 -4.16
CA ASN A 215 -12.90 -6.91 -4.71
C ASN A 215 -13.21 -8.30 -4.14
N SER A 216 -12.19 -9.14 -3.94
CA SER A 216 -12.37 -10.44 -3.29
C SER A 216 -12.75 -10.32 -1.80
N TRP A 217 -12.25 -9.31 -1.08
CA TRP A 217 -12.68 -9.03 0.30
C TRP A 217 -14.13 -8.53 0.34
N ILE A 218 -14.53 -7.67 -0.63
CA ILE A 218 -15.93 -7.20 -0.72
C ILE A 218 -16.87 -8.37 -0.96
N ALA A 219 -16.55 -9.29 -1.86
CA ALA A 219 -17.34 -10.49 -2.06
C ALA A 219 -17.44 -11.32 -0.77
N ALA A 220 -16.35 -11.47 -0.01
CA ALA A 220 -16.37 -12.16 1.28
C ALA A 220 -17.17 -11.40 2.37
N MET A 221 -17.22 -10.06 2.31
CA MET A 221 -18.12 -9.26 3.17
C MET A 221 -19.58 -9.50 2.83
N GLU A 222 -19.93 -9.61 1.54
CA GLU A 222 -21.27 -9.91 1.08
C GLU A 222 -21.71 -11.32 1.52
N ASP A 223 -20.80 -12.30 1.41
CA ASP A 223 -21.03 -13.66 1.89
C ASP A 223 -21.28 -13.67 3.42
N GLU A 224 -20.48 -12.95 4.19
CA GLU A 224 -20.67 -12.81 5.64
C GLU A 224 -22.04 -12.21 5.96
N LEU A 225 -22.42 -11.10 5.31
CA LEU A 225 -23.70 -10.42 5.50
C LEU A 225 -24.89 -11.25 5.06
N SER A 226 -24.71 -12.30 4.25
CA SER A 226 -25.76 -13.21 3.83
C SER A 226 -26.24 -14.15 4.94
N LYS A 227 -25.51 -14.24 6.06
CA LYS A 227 -25.88 -15.09 7.20
C LYS A 227 -27.17 -14.59 7.88
N ASP A 228 -28.03 -15.51 8.26
CA ASP A 228 -29.39 -15.24 8.79
C ASP A 228 -29.43 -14.25 9.95
N PHE A 229 -28.38 -14.23 10.81
CA PHE A 229 -28.39 -13.37 11.99
C PHE A 229 -28.15 -11.88 11.68
N TYR A 230 -27.72 -11.54 10.47
CA TYR A 230 -27.65 -10.15 9.98
C TYR A 230 -28.98 -9.67 9.37
N ALA A 231 -29.84 -10.59 8.95
CA ALA A 231 -31.04 -10.26 8.21
C ALA A 231 -31.92 -9.21 8.90
N GLY A 232 -32.19 -8.10 8.21
CA GLY A 232 -33.01 -6.98 8.71
C GLY A 232 -32.37 -6.17 9.84
N LYS A 233 -31.08 -6.41 10.15
CA LYS A 233 -30.33 -5.70 11.20
C LYS A 233 -29.09 -5.00 10.70
N VAL A 234 -28.46 -5.57 9.71
CA VAL A 234 -27.25 -5.02 9.09
C VAL A 234 -27.34 -5.14 7.58
N SER A 235 -26.98 -4.09 6.87
CA SER A 235 -26.84 -4.10 5.42
C SER A 235 -25.59 -3.34 4.97
N SER A 236 -25.11 -3.64 3.76
CA SER A 236 -24.03 -2.88 3.13
C SER A 236 -24.60 -1.80 2.21
N VAL A 237 -23.90 -0.69 2.12
CA VAL A 237 -24.15 0.39 1.16
C VAL A 237 -22.86 0.53 0.33
N CYS A 238 -22.90 0.08 -0.91
CA CYS A 238 -21.82 0.21 -1.89
C CYS A 238 -22.05 1.43 -2.78
#